data_9ca918ff18f2092a63a4db98798f079a
#
_entry.id   9ca918ff18f2092a63a4db98798f079a
#
_cell.length_a   1.000
_cell.length_b   1.000
_cell.length_c   1.000
_cell.angle_alpha   90.00
_cell.angle_beta   90.00
_cell.angle_gamma   90.00
#
_symmetry.space_group_name_H-M   'P 1'
#
loop_
_entity.id
_entity.type
_entity.pdbx_description
1 polymer ?
#
loop_
_entity_poly.entity_id
_entity_poly.type
_entity_poly.pdbx_seq_one_letter_code
_entity_poly.pdbx_strand_id
1 'polypeptide(L)'
;MKVYDKCNELAREIKESNEYKEYKKLKQELFSNLELKAQVEEFEKIRYEEQLLAMQGEKQSAEKMQKLQELYTILIKEPRIKDYFDKEVKFNVMIADVNKIIGEAIKDVL
;
A
#
# COMPACT_ATOMS: atom_id res chain seq x y z
N MET A 1 -20.32 16.38 14.96
CA MET A 1 -19.62 17.47 14.26
C MET A 1 -19.62 17.19 12.77
N LYS A 2 -19.90 18.17 11.93
CA LYS A 2 -20.00 18.00 10.47
C LYS A 2 -18.74 17.41 9.84
N VAL A 3 -17.56 17.78 10.35
CA VAL A 3 -16.28 17.26 9.85
C VAL A 3 -16.21 15.73 10.00
N TYR A 4 -16.61 15.22 11.15
CA TYR A 4 -16.59 13.78 11.40
C TYR A 4 -17.63 13.05 10.55
N ASP A 5 -18.81 13.65 10.35
CA ASP A 5 -19.85 13.07 9.50
C ASP A 5 -19.36 12.95 8.05
N LYS A 6 -18.68 13.98 7.53
CA LYS A 6 -18.09 13.96 6.18
C LYS A 6 -16.93 12.99 6.10
N CYS A 7 -16.14 12.87 7.16
CA CYS A 7 -15.07 11.88 7.23
C CYS A 7 -15.62 10.45 7.14
N ASN A 8 -16.73 10.17 7.84
CA ASN A 8 -17.38 8.87 7.76
C ASN A 8 -17.98 8.60 6.38
N GLU A 9 -18.53 9.64 5.73
CA GLU A 9 -18.97 9.51 4.32
C GLU A 9 -17.81 9.18 3.41
N LEU A 10 -16.68 9.87 3.56
CA LEU A 10 -15.48 9.61 2.79
C LEU A 10 -15.00 8.17 2.98
N ALA A 11 -15.00 7.67 4.22
CA ALA A 11 -14.61 6.29 4.50
C ALA A 11 -15.51 5.29 3.76
N ARG A 12 -16.83 5.54 3.72
CA ARG A 12 -17.76 4.71 2.97
C ARG A 12 -17.49 4.77 1.47
N GLU A 13 -17.26 5.97 0.93
CA GLU A 13 -16.93 6.14 -0.49
C GLU A 13 -15.65 5.42 -0.88
N ILE A 14 -14.64 5.44 -0.01
CA ILE A 14 -13.40 4.68 -0.23
C ILE A 14 -13.70 3.18 -0.31
N LYS A 15 -14.50 2.65 0.61
CA LYS A 15 -14.89 1.23 0.60
C LYS A 15 -15.73 0.84 -0.62
N GLU A 16 -16.47 1.77 -1.17
CA GLU A 16 -17.29 1.54 -2.36
C GLU A 16 -16.52 1.75 -3.65
N SER A 17 -15.30 2.30 -3.59
CA SER A 17 -14.49 2.55 -4.77
C SER A 17 -14.00 1.26 -5.41
N ASN A 18 -13.79 1.29 -6.73
CA ASN A 18 -13.22 0.16 -7.45
C ASN A 18 -11.79 -0.15 -6.98
N GLU A 19 -11.01 0.89 -6.66
CA GLU A 19 -9.65 0.76 -6.16
C GLU A 19 -9.61 -0.09 -4.88
N TYR A 20 -10.52 0.15 -3.94
CA TYR A 20 -10.60 -0.63 -2.71
C TYR A 20 -11.08 -2.06 -2.97
N LYS A 21 -12.17 -2.19 -3.72
CA LYS A 21 -12.82 -3.49 -3.96
C LYS A 21 -11.90 -4.45 -4.70
N GLU A 22 -11.24 -3.98 -5.75
CA GLU A 22 -10.32 -4.79 -6.54
C GLU A 22 -9.10 -5.20 -5.74
N TYR A 23 -8.51 -4.28 -4.99
CA TYR A 23 -7.37 -4.56 -4.15
C TYR A 23 -7.72 -5.60 -3.08
N LYS A 24 -8.84 -5.40 -2.38
CA LYS A 24 -9.30 -6.33 -1.34
C LYS A 24 -9.57 -7.72 -1.90
N LYS A 25 -10.24 -7.79 -3.05
CA LYS A 25 -10.55 -9.07 -3.70
C LYS A 25 -9.28 -9.84 -4.06
N LEU A 26 -8.33 -9.18 -4.71
CA LEU A 26 -7.07 -9.81 -5.08
C LEU A 26 -6.25 -10.24 -3.88
N LYS A 27 -6.25 -9.42 -2.81
CA LYS A 27 -5.58 -9.79 -1.56
C LYS A 27 -6.17 -11.07 -0.97
N GLN A 28 -7.49 -11.16 -0.91
CA GLN A 28 -8.17 -12.35 -0.39
C GLN A 28 -7.87 -13.59 -1.22
N GLU A 29 -7.92 -13.46 -2.54
CA GLU A 29 -7.63 -14.57 -3.45
C GLU A 29 -6.16 -15.02 -3.34
N LEU A 30 -5.23 -14.06 -3.34
CA LEU A 30 -3.80 -14.35 -3.25
C LEU A 30 -3.46 -15.00 -1.91
N PHE A 31 -4.00 -14.48 -0.82
CA PHE A 31 -3.67 -14.94 0.53
C PHE A 31 -4.38 -16.25 0.91
N SER A 32 -5.30 -16.73 0.07
CA SER A 32 -5.85 -18.08 0.21
C SER A 32 -4.85 -19.15 -0.28
N ASN A 33 -3.86 -18.77 -1.07
CA ASN A 33 -2.75 -19.63 -1.48
C ASN A 33 -1.59 -19.43 -0.50
N LEU A 34 -1.32 -20.41 0.34
CA LEU A 34 -0.34 -20.30 1.42
C LEU A 34 1.08 -20.03 0.93
N GLU A 35 1.46 -20.62 -0.20
CA GLU A 35 2.79 -20.40 -0.77
C GLU A 35 2.97 -18.97 -1.26
N LEU A 36 1.99 -18.47 -2.02
CA LEU A 36 2.03 -17.09 -2.53
C LEU A 36 1.95 -16.08 -1.39
N LYS A 37 1.11 -16.36 -0.39
CA LYS A 37 1.01 -15.52 0.81
C LYS A 37 2.36 -15.37 1.51
N ALA A 38 3.07 -16.49 1.72
CA ALA A 38 4.38 -16.48 2.37
C ALA A 38 5.40 -15.65 1.60
N GLN A 39 5.42 -15.78 0.28
CA GLN A 39 6.34 -15.02 -0.58
C GLN A 39 6.06 -13.51 -0.52
N VAL A 40 4.80 -13.12 -0.59
CA VAL A 40 4.40 -11.71 -0.52
C VAL A 40 4.68 -11.14 0.85
N GLU A 41 4.38 -11.88 1.92
CA GLU A 41 4.64 -11.43 3.28
C GLU A 41 6.12 -11.21 3.58
N GLU A 42 6.99 -12.05 3.04
CA GLU A 42 8.44 -11.85 3.18
C GLU A 42 8.88 -10.53 2.54
N PHE A 43 8.41 -10.25 1.33
CA PHE A 43 8.69 -8.99 0.65
C PHE A 43 8.14 -7.79 1.44
N GLU A 44 6.88 -7.86 1.89
CA GLU A 44 6.23 -6.79 2.62
C GLU A 44 6.92 -6.51 3.95
N LYS A 45 7.41 -7.55 4.63
CA LYS A 45 8.15 -7.41 5.88
C LYS A 45 9.44 -6.61 5.70
N ILE A 46 10.22 -6.96 4.68
CA ILE A 46 11.48 -6.26 4.41
C ILE A 46 11.20 -4.82 3.98
N ARG A 47 10.19 -4.62 3.13
CA ARG A 47 9.78 -3.27 2.71
C ARG A 47 9.38 -2.40 3.90
N TYR A 48 8.61 -2.96 4.83
CA TYR A 48 8.18 -2.25 6.03
C TYR A 48 9.37 -1.88 6.93
N GLU A 49 10.29 -2.80 7.14
CA GLU A 49 11.49 -2.55 7.94
C GLU A 49 12.32 -1.40 7.37
N GLU A 50 12.52 -1.37 6.04
CA GLU A 50 13.26 -0.32 5.38
C GLU A 50 12.52 1.03 5.42
N GLN A 51 11.18 1.01 5.31
CA GLN A 51 10.37 2.23 5.44
C GLN A 51 10.47 2.82 6.85
N LEU A 52 10.49 1.97 7.89
CA LEU A 52 10.66 2.44 9.27
C LEU A 52 12.01 3.11 9.47
N LEU A 53 13.08 2.54 8.94
CA LEU A 53 14.40 3.14 9.02
C LEU A 53 14.43 4.53 8.37
N ALA A 54 13.84 4.64 7.18
CA ALA A 54 13.74 5.92 6.48
C ALA A 54 12.95 6.96 7.27
N MET A 55 11.84 6.56 7.89
CA MET A 55 11.01 7.47 8.70
C MET A 55 11.72 7.94 9.98
N GLN A 56 12.61 7.11 10.52
CA GLN A 56 13.40 7.45 11.71
C GLN A 56 14.63 8.28 11.37
N GLY A 57 14.83 8.59 10.08
CA GLY A 57 16.01 9.32 9.64
C GLY A 57 17.27 8.48 9.60
N GLU A 58 17.16 7.17 9.77
CA GLU A 58 18.26 6.24 9.71
C GLU A 58 18.55 5.82 8.28
N LYS A 59 19.81 5.47 8.02
CA LYS A 59 20.23 5.03 6.71
C LYS A 59 19.69 3.63 6.40
N GLN A 60 19.05 3.50 5.25
CA GLN A 60 18.59 2.19 4.76
C GLN A 60 19.79 1.32 4.40
N SER A 61 19.65 0.00 4.62
CA SER A 61 20.66 -0.97 4.23
C SER A 61 20.65 -1.17 2.72
N ALA A 62 21.81 -0.94 2.08
CA ALA A 62 21.97 -1.17 0.65
C ALA A 62 21.72 -2.65 0.29
N GLU A 63 22.16 -3.57 1.15
CA GLU A 63 21.97 -5.00 0.98
C GLU A 63 20.47 -5.37 1.00
N LYS A 64 19.71 -4.85 1.96
CA LYS A 64 18.27 -5.11 2.05
C LYS A 64 17.49 -4.47 0.91
N MET A 65 17.87 -3.28 0.46
CA MET A 65 17.27 -2.63 -0.68
C MET A 65 17.48 -3.44 -1.97
N GLN A 66 18.67 -3.99 -2.14
CA GLN A 66 18.98 -4.86 -3.27
C GLN A 66 18.14 -6.15 -3.19
N LYS A 67 18.02 -6.73 -2.00
CA LYS A 67 17.20 -7.92 -1.79
C LYS A 67 15.73 -7.66 -2.12
N LEU A 68 15.21 -6.50 -1.73
CA LEU A 68 13.84 -6.09 -2.07
C LEU A 68 13.64 -6.06 -3.58
N GLN A 69 14.58 -5.45 -4.30
CA GLN A 69 14.48 -5.34 -5.76
C GLN A 69 14.55 -6.70 -6.43
N GLU A 70 15.41 -7.57 -5.97
CA GLU A 70 15.54 -8.94 -6.48
C GLU A 70 14.25 -9.74 -6.22
N LEU A 71 13.71 -9.68 -5.01
CA LEU A 71 12.45 -10.32 -4.68
C LEU A 71 11.30 -9.80 -5.53
N TYR A 72 11.20 -8.48 -5.69
CA TYR A 72 10.16 -7.87 -6.52
C TYR A 72 10.23 -8.40 -7.96
N THR A 73 11.43 -8.43 -8.54
CA THR A 73 11.64 -8.93 -9.90
C THR A 73 11.19 -10.38 -10.06
N ILE A 74 11.41 -11.21 -9.03
CA ILE A 74 10.97 -12.61 -9.04
C ILE A 74 9.45 -12.71 -8.85
N LEU A 75 8.90 -11.97 -7.88
CA LEU A 75 7.49 -12.06 -7.52
C LEU A 75 6.57 -11.62 -8.65
N ILE A 76 6.91 -10.57 -9.39
CA ILE A 76 6.06 -10.07 -10.48
C ILE A 76 6.01 -10.98 -11.70
N LYS A 77 6.82 -12.05 -11.74
CA LYS A 77 6.70 -13.09 -12.76
C LYS A 77 5.44 -13.94 -12.55
N GLU A 78 4.92 -13.98 -11.32
CA GLU A 78 3.61 -14.59 -11.03
C GLU A 78 2.52 -13.56 -11.33
N PRO A 79 1.67 -13.80 -12.35
CA PRO A 79 0.67 -12.79 -12.77
C PRO A 79 -0.28 -12.37 -11.66
N ARG A 80 -0.62 -13.26 -10.73
CA ARG A 80 -1.52 -12.94 -9.61
C ARG A 80 -0.88 -11.97 -8.64
N ILE A 81 0.44 -12.11 -8.40
CA ILE A 81 1.19 -11.21 -7.53
C ILE A 81 1.36 -9.85 -8.22
N LYS A 82 1.69 -9.84 -9.51
CA LYS A 82 1.82 -8.62 -10.27
C LYS A 82 0.51 -7.82 -10.25
N ASP A 83 -0.61 -8.49 -10.49
CA ASP A 83 -1.92 -7.83 -10.48
C ASP A 83 -2.25 -7.27 -9.10
N TYR A 84 -1.95 -8.01 -8.03
CA TYR A 84 -2.11 -7.55 -6.66
C TYR A 84 -1.29 -6.27 -6.39
N PHE A 85 -0.03 -6.26 -6.79
CA PHE A 85 0.81 -5.06 -6.62
C PHE A 85 0.30 -3.88 -7.45
N ASP A 86 -0.19 -4.11 -8.66
CA ASP A 86 -0.78 -3.06 -9.50
C ASP A 86 -2.00 -2.43 -8.82
N LYS A 87 -2.86 -3.26 -8.21
CA LYS A 87 -4.04 -2.76 -7.48
C LYS A 87 -3.65 -2.06 -6.19
N GLU A 88 -2.61 -2.53 -5.51
CA GLU A 88 -2.06 -1.84 -4.33
C GLU A 88 -1.62 -0.42 -4.68
N VAL A 89 -0.90 -0.27 -5.80
CA VAL A 89 -0.45 1.05 -6.26
C VAL A 89 -1.64 1.96 -6.52
N LYS A 90 -2.65 1.50 -7.25
CA LYS A 90 -3.85 2.30 -7.54
C LYS A 90 -4.57 2.74 -6.27
N PHE A 91 -4.71 1.82 -5.32
CA PHE A 91 -5.32 2.14 -4.03
C PHE A 91 -4.49 3.18 -3.27
N ASN A 92 -3.19 2.99 -3.21
CA ASN A 92 -2.29 3.92 -2.50
C ASN A 92 -2.26 5.30 -3.13
N VAL A 93 -2.33 5.39 -4.47
CA VAL A 93 -2.43 6.68 -5.17
C VAL A 93 -3.71 7.41 -4.77
N MET A 94 -4.83 6.71 -4.72
CA MET A 94 -6.10 7.31 -4.28
C MET A 94 -5.99 7.86 -2.85
N ILE A 95 -5.43 7.08 -1.92
CA ILE A 95 -5.26 7.51 -0.54
C ILE A 95 -4.30 8.71 -0.45
N ALA A 96 -3.22 8.68 -1.22
CA ALA A 96 -2.28 9.81 -1.27
C ALA A 96 -2.96 11.08 -1.80
N ASP A 97 -3.82 10.96 -2.80
CA ASP A 97 -4.60 12.09 -3.35
C ASP A 97 -5.55 12.65 -2.31
N VAL A 98 -6.24 11.78 -1.56
CA VAL A 98 -7.13 12.20 -0.45
C VAL A 98 -6.33 12.98 0.59
N ASN A 99 -5.19 12.44 1.01
CA ASN A 99 -4.32 13.11 1.99
C ASN A 99 -3.80 14.44 1.47
N LYS A 100 -3.49 14.53 0.18
CA LYS A 100 -3.05 15.78 -0.45
C LYS A 100 -4.15 16.84 -0.42
N ILE A 101 -5.38 16.45 -0.72
CA ILE A 101 -6.54 17.37 -0.68
C ILE A 101 -6.69 17.94 0.72
N ILE A 102 -6.63 17.09 1.74
CA ILE A 102 -6.73 17.51 3.13
C ILE A 102 -5.55 18.43 3.49
N GLY A 103 -4.33 18.01 3.13
CA GLY A 103 -3.11 18.79 3.41
C GLY A 103 -3.13 20.18 2.79
N GLU A 104 -3.60 20.30 1.55
CA GLU A 104 -3.73 21.59 0.87
C GLU A 104 -4.73 22.52 1.58
N ALA A 105 -5.80 21.93 2.13
CA ALA A 105 -6.83 22.72 2.83
C ALA A 105 -6.33 23.33 4.13
N ILE A 106 -5.36 22.71 4.79
CA ILE A 106 -4.89 23.11 6.13
C ILE A 106 -3.49 23.68 6.15
N LYS A 107 -2.83 23.82 4.99
CA LYS A 107 -1.43 24.27 4.93
C LYS A 107 -1.20 25.66 5.49
N ASP A 108 -2.21 26.52 5.49
CA ASP A 108 -2.13 27.90 5.98
C ASP A 108 -2.00 27.98 7.51
N VAL A 109 -2.27 26.90 8.23
CA VAL A 109 -2.16 26.86 9.71
C VAL A 109 -1.10 25.89 10.20
N LEU A 110 -0.38 25.26 9.29
CA LEU A 110 0.72 24.34 9.63
C LEU A 110 2.15 25.00 9.42
#